data_476f69e19d00adaaa7cb23ee4982e71b
#
_entry.id   476f69e19d00adaaa7cb23ee4982e71b
#
_cell.length_a   1.000
_cell.length_b   1.000
_cell.length_c   1.000
_cell.angle_alpha   90.00
_cell.angle_beta   90.00
_cell.angle_gamma   90.00
#
_symmetry.space_group_name_H-M   'P 1'
#
loop_
_entity.id
_entity.type
_entity.pdbx_description
1 polymer ?
#
loop_
_entity_poly.entity_id
_entity_poly.type
_entity_poly.pdbx_seq_one_letter_code
_entity_poly.pdbx_strand_id
1 'polypeptide(L)'
;MMRINARTVPFLATLGVFILLYALCAVQYPAMLSSRVIANLLTDNAFLGVLAVGMTFVILSGGIDLSVGAVMGFTTVALAVMIEGAGLHPLASFTIMLVAGALFGCGIGAAIHWLKAPPFIVTLTAMFLARGAALLLSTDSIPVRHDFYQTVSGLSLTLPGGGRLGLIALLMLLAFVAGGVLLHFTRVGLKIYALGGNARFAGLMGIDTARTTILVYGVSSTMAALAGIIFSLYTRSGYALTGVGVELDAIAAVVIGGTLLSGGVGGMAGSLIGVLIQGLILTWITFDGSLSSWWTKIAIGMLLFIFIGLQRLILQFSAPTGRTG
;
A
#
# COMPACT_ATOMS: atom_id res chain seq x y z
N MET A 1 30.00 -21.48 2.46
CA MET A 1 28.53 -21.59 2.41
C MET A 1 27.93 -20.36 3.09
N MET A 2 27.44 -19.36 2.34
CA MET A 2 26.76 -18.21 2.92
C MET A 2 25.49 -18.71 3.63
N ARG A 3 25.43 -18.57 4.95
CA ARG A 3 24.18 -18.79 5.70
C ARG A 3 23.19 -17.71 5.23
N ILE A 4 22.31 -18.06 4.30
CA ILE A 4 21.20 -17.19 3.88
C ILE A 4 20.35 -16.96 5.15
N ASN A 5 20.30 -15.72 5.58
CA ASN A 5 19.55 -15.35 6.78
C ASN A 5 18.06 -15.61 6.48
N ALA A 6 17.36 -16.40 7.29
CA ALA A 6 15.95 -16.76 7.07
C ALA A 6 15.03 -15.53 6.88
N ARG A 7 15.48 -14.35 7.32
CA ARG A 7 14.77 -13.07 7.11
C ARG A 7 14.90 -12.51 5.70
N THR A 8 15.94 -12.88 4.92
CA THR A 8 16.15 -12.36 3.56
C THR A 8 15.59 -13.28 2.48
N VAL A 9 15.30 -14.54 2.81
CA VAL A 9 14.77 -15.53 1.86
C VAL A 9 13.46 -15.08 1.20
N PRO A 10 12.44 -14.59 1.93
CA PRO A 10 11.20 -14.13 1.30
C PRO A 10 11.42 -13.00 0.31
N PHE A 11 12.27 -12.02 0.65
CA PHE A 11 12.60 -10.91 -0.25
C PHE A 11 13.30 -11.38 -1.53
N LEU A 12 14.28 -12.28 -1.41
CA LEU A 12 15.01 -12.83 -2.57
C LEU A 12 14.08 -13.64 -3.48
N ALA A 13 13.14 -14.40 -2.90
CA ALA A 13 12.13 -15.13 -3.66
C ALA A 13 11.23 -14.18 -4.46
N THR A 14 10.73 -13.11 -3.83
CA THR A 14 9.92 -12.08 -4.49
C THR A 14 10.70 -11.39 -5.60
N LEU A 15 11.95 -11.02 -5.35
CA LEU A 15 12.82 -10.40 -6.37
C LEU A 15 13.04 -11.35 -7.55
N GLY A 16 13.28 -12.63 -7.28
CA GLY A 16 13.43 -13.66 -8.32
C GLY A 16 12.17 -13.80 -9.17
N VAL A 17 10.98 -13.83 -8.54
CA VAL A 17 9.69 -13.87 -9.25
C VAL A 17 9.49 -12.62 -10.10
N PHE A 18 9.80 -11.43 -9.58
CA PHE A 18 9.70 -10.18 -10.34
C PHE A 18 10.60 -10.19 -11.58
N ILE A 19 11.87 -10.56 -11.41
CA ILE A 19 12.85 -10.63 -12.53
C ILE A 19 12.38 -11.64 -13.58
N LEU A 20 11.92 -12.83 -13.14
CA LEU A 20 11.43 -13.86 -14.05
C LEU A 20 10.22 -13.39 -14.84
N LEU A 21 9.21 -12.84 -14.16
CA LEU A 21 8.00 -12.32 -14.81
C LEU A 21 8.34 -11.18 -15.79
N TYR A 22 9.19 -10.24 -15.37
CA TYR A 22 9.61 -9.13 -16.23
C TYR A 22 10.36 -9.63 -17.47
N ALA A 23 11.26 -10.60 -17.31
CA ALA A 23 11.98 -11.21 -18.43
C ALA A 23 11.04 -11.93 -19.40
N LEU A 24 10.06 -12.70 -18.90
CA LEU A 24 9.06 -13.35 -19.73
C LEU A 24 8.21 -12.34 -20.50
N CYS A 25 7.75 -11.27 -19.83
CA CYS A 25 7.02 -10.18 -20.48
C CYS A 25 7.87 -9.48 -21.57
N ALA A 26 9.15 -9.22 -21.29
CA ALA A 26 10.05 -8.54 -22.22
C ALA A 26 10.37 -9.39 -23.46
N VAL A 27 10.46 -10.71 -23.31
CA VAL A 27 10.65 -11.65 -24.45
C VAL A 27 9.39 -11.68 -25.32
N GLN A 28 8.21 -11.70 -24.73
CA GLN A 28 6.95 -11.76 -25.47
C GLN A 28 6.59 -10.38 -26.09
N TYR A 29 6.85 -9.30 -25.35
CA TYR A 29 6.54 -7.93 -25.74
C TYR A 29 7.77 -7.03 -25.56
N PRO A 30 8.65 -6.88 -26.56
CA PRO A 30 9.89 -6.07 -26.45
C PRO A 30 9.64 -4.60 -26.05
N ALA A 31 8.44 -4.07 -26.31
CA ALA A 31 8.02 -2.73 -25.88
C ALA A 31 8.05 -2.55 -24.34
N MET A 32 7.98 -3.64 -23.56
CA MET A 32 8.08 -3.62 -22.10
C MET A 32 9.42 -3.05 -21.60
N LEU A 33 10.50 -3.15 -22.40
CA LEU A 33 11.80 -2.59 -22.06
C LEU A 33 11.90 -1.07 -22.26
N SER A 34 10.86 -0.44 -22.83
CA SER A 34 10.88 1.00 -23.06
C SER A 34 10.74 1.78 -21.75
N SER A 35 11.49 2.89 -21.64
CA SER A 35 11.38 3.80 -20.50
C SER A 35 9.95 4.34 -20.31
N ARG A 36 9.15 4.40 -21.37
CA ARG A 36 7.75 4.80 -21.33
C ARG A 36 6.91 3.80 -20.56
N VAL A 37 7.03 2.50 -20.83
CA VAL A 37 6.28 1.45 -20.14
C VAL A 37 6.68 1.37 -18.67
N ILE A 38 7.99 1.51 -18.37
CA ILE A 38 8.48 1.55 -16.98
C ILE A 38 7.89 2.75 -16.23
N ALA A 39 7.87 3.94 -16.84
CA ALA A 39 7.28 5.13 -16.24
C ALA A 39 5.77 4.99 -16.02
N ASN A 40 5.05 4.41 -16.99
CA ASN A 40 3.62 4.14 -16.85
C ASN A 40 3.35 3.11 -15.74
N LEU A 41 4.14 2.03 -15.67
CA LEU A 41 4.02 1.03 -14.61
C LEU A 41 4.09 1.65 -13.21
N LEU A 42 5.01 2.60 -12.99
CA LEU A 42 5.12 3.34 -11.73
C LEU A 42 3.95 4.30 -11.52
N THR A 43 3.51 4.98 -12.58
CA THR A 43 2.46 6.00 -12.50
C THR A 43 1.09 5.35 -12.23
N ASP A 44 0.75 4.29 -12.96
CA ASP A 44 -0.55 3.62 -12.86
C ASP A 44 -0.73 2.90 -11.51
N ASN A 45 0.37 2.49 -10.89
CA ASN A 45 0.37 1.84 -9.57
C ASN A 45 0.71 2.80 -8.41
N ALA A 46 0.77 4.11 -8.64
CA ALA A 46 1.22 5.06 -7.63
C ALA A 46 0.31 5.07 -6.38
N PHE A 47 -1.00 5.06 -6.55
CA PHE A 47 -1.95 5.03 -5.44
C PHE A 47 -1.86 3.72 -4.65
N LEU A 48 -1.76 2.57 -5.33
CA LEU A 48 -1.59 1.26 -4.70
C LEU A 48 -0.26 1.19 -3.94
N GLY A 49 0.81 1.76 -4.51
CA GLY A 49 2.11 1.82 -3.86
C GLY A 49 2.07 2.59 -2.55
N VAL A 50 1.41 3.74 -2.52
CA VAL A 50 1.26 4.55 -1.30
C VAL A 50 0.42 3.81 -0.25
N LEU A 51 -0.67 3.14 -0.66
CA LEU A 51 -1.44 2.27 0.25
C LEU A 51 -0.57 1.14 0.81
N ALA A 52 0.26 0.52 -0.03
CA ALA A 52 1.17 -0.55 0.38
C ALA A 52 2.22 -0.06 1.40
N VAL A 53 2.67 1.21 1.32
CA VAL A 53 3.52 1.80 2.37
C VAL A 53 2.82 1.78 3.71
N GLY A 54 1.60 2.31 3.82
CA GLY A 54 0.79 2.30 5.05
C GLY A 54 0.53 0.88 5.55
N MET A 55 0.10 -0.01 4.65
CA MET A 55 -0.19 -1.41 4.95
C MET A 55 1.05 -2.18 5.43
N THR A 56 2.25 -1.83 4.95
CA THR A 56 3.50 -2.45 5.42
C THR A 56 3.73 -2.19 6.91
N PHE A 57 3.48 -0.97 7.40
CA PHE A 57 3.58 -0.66 8.83
C PHE A 57 2.57 -1.47 9.65
N VAL A 58 1.33 -1.58 9.15
CA VAL A 58 0.26 -2.32 9.83
C VAL A 58 0.59 -3.81 9.92
N ILE A 59 0.94 -4.45 8.78
CA ILE A 59 1.25 -5.88 8.76
C ILE A 59 2.51 -6.18 9.57
N LEU A 60 3.55 -5.34 9.49
CA LEU A 60 4.74 -5.50 10.32
C LEU A 60 4.44 -5.43 11.82
N SER A 61 3.44 -4.66 12.24
CA SER A 61 3.00 -4.61 13.64
C SER A 61 2.12 -5.80 14.06
N GLY A 62 1.77 -6.71 13.15
CA GLY A 62 0.89 -7.85 13.36
C GLY A 62 -0.60 -7.52 13.24
N GLY A 63 -0.93 -6.37 12.61
CA GLY A 63 -2.30 -5.93 12.36
C GLY A 63 -2.76 -6.12 10.91
N ILE A 64 -4.01 -5.79 10.66
CA ILE A 64 -4.62 -5.70 9.32
C ILE A 64 -5.47 -4.43 9.30
N ASP A 65 -5.46 -3.69 8.18
CA ASP A 65 -6.28 -2.48 8.01
C ASP A 65 -7.13 -2.59 6.73
N LEU A 66 -8.41 -2.88 6.91
CA LEU A 66 -9.37 -2.96 5.80
C LEU A 66 -9.95 -1.58 5.43
N SER A 67 -9.69 -0.54 6.21
CA SER A 67 -10.31 0.77 5.98
C SER A 67 -9.64 1.57 4.87
N VAL A 68 -8.41 1.21 4.48
CA VAL A 68 -7.56 2.05 3.60
C VAL A 68 -8.20 2.35 2.23
N GLY A 69 -8.90 1.37 1.61
CA GLY A 69 -9.61 1.57 0.35
C GLY A 69 -10.81 2.53 0.50
N ALA A 70 -11.54 2.43 1.60
CA ALA A 70 -12.67 3.31 1.89
C ALA A 70 -12.22 4.74 2.24
N VAL A 71 -11.14 4.90 3.02
CA VAL A 71 -10.51 6.20 3.32
C VAL A 71 -10.01 6.86 2.05
N MET A 72 -9.38 6.10 1.14
CA MET A 72 -8.97 6.58 -0.18
C MET A 72 -10.19 7.08 -0.97
N GLY A 73 -11.27 6.29 -1.06
CA GLY A 73 -12.50 6.68 -1.76
C GLY A 73 -13.15 7.91 -1.15
N PHE A 74 -13.30 7.97 0.19
CA PHE A 74 -13.79 9.15 0.90
C PHE A 74 -12.98 10.39 0.58
N THR A 75 -11.65 10.26 0.57
CA THR A 75 -10.75 11.38 0.26
C THR A 75 -11.00 11.93 -1.14
N THR A 76 -11.17 11.06 -2.16
CA THR A 76 -11.41 11.55 -3.54
C THR A 76 -12.68 12.38 -3.64
N VAL A 77 -13.79 11.91 -3.03
CA VAL A 77 -15.07 12.61 -3.07
C VAL A 77 -15.02 13.90 -2.24
N ALA A 78 -14.45 13.83 -1.04
CA ALA A 78 -14.33 15.02 -0.17
C ALA A 78 -13.50 16.11 -0.85
N LEU A 79 -12.41 15.77 -1.54
CA LEU A 79 -11.62 16.71 -2.33
C LEU A 79 -12.45 17.35 -3.42
N ALA A 80 -13.20 16.55 -4.21
CA ALA A 80 -14.02 17.09 -5.29
C ALA A 80 -15.11 18.03 -4.77
N VAL A 81 -15.77 17.70 -3.65
CA VAL A 81 -16.78 18.56 -3.01
C VAL A 81 -16.15 19.83 -2.44
N MET A 82 -14.98 19.75 -1.78
CA MET A 82 -14.32 20.93 -1.24
C MET A 82 -13.82 21.88 -2.32
N ILE A 83 -13.31 21.34 -3.43
CA ILE A 83 -12.72 22.15 -4.52
C ILE A 83 -13.82 22.73 -5.41
N GLU A 84 -14.71 21.89 -5.94
CA GLU A 84 -15.73 22.33 -6.92
C GLU A 84 -16.97 22.89 -6.23
N GLY A 85 -17.37 22.39 -5.07
CA GLY A 85 -18.55 22.84 -4.35
C GLY A 85 -18.29 24.03 -3.43
N ALA A 86 -17.23 23.96 -2.60
CA ALA A 86 -16.90 25.02 -1.63
C ALA A 86 -15.86 26.03 -2.15
N GLY A 87 -15.28 25.81 -3.35
CA GLY A 87 -14.28 26.72 -3.93
C GLY A 87 -12.95 26.77 -3.18
N LEU A 88 -12.63 25.73 -2.38
CA LEU A 88 -11.38 25.68 -1.63
C LEU A 88 -10.22 25.38 -2.57
N HIS A 89 -9.08 26.04 -2.30
CA HIS A 89 -7.86 25.77 -3.04
C HIS A 89 -7.39 24.31 -2.80
N PRO A 90 -6.96 23.57 -3.86
CA PRO A 90 -6.58 22.15 -3.73
C PRO A 90 -5.57 21.86 -2.63
N LEU A 91 -4.54 22.69 -2.43
CA LEU A 91 -3.55 22.48 -1.37
C LEU A 91 -4.15 22.54 0.04
N ALA A 92 -5.13 23.43 0.27
CA ALA A 92 -5.85 23.49 1.54
C ALA A 92 -6.67 22.22 1.74
N SER A 93 -7.40 21.77 0.70
CA SER A 93 -8.19 20.54 0.71
C SER A 93 -7.30 19.31 0.95
N PHE A 94 -6.14 19.21 0.32
CA PHE A 94 -5.15 18.15 0.56
C PHE A 94 -4.68 18.10 2.02
N THR A 95 -4.35 19.27 2.59
CA THR A 95 -3.91 19.37 3.98
C THR A 95 -5.02 18.92 4.95
N ILE A 96 -6.25 19.36 4.71
CA ILE A 96 -7.42 18.95 5.50
C ILE A 96 -7.58 17.44 5.46
N MET A 97 -7.50 16.83 4.27
CA MET A 97 -7.68 15.38 4.13
C MET A 97 -6.54 14.57 4.74
N LEU A 98 -5.30 15.03 4.67
CA LEU A 98 -4.17 14.38 5.33
C LEU A 98 -4.31 14.42 6.86
N VAL A 99 -4.72 15.54 7.41
CA VAL A 99 -4.97 15.70 8.87
C VAL A 99 -6.17 14.83 9.29
N ALA A 100 -7.26 14.87 8.52
CA ALA A 100 -8.44 14.05 8.80
C ALA A 100 -8.11 12.54 8.76
N GLY A 101 -7.33 12.10 7.75
CA GLY A 101 -6.85 10.73 7.65
C GLY A 101 -5.98 10.33 8.85
N ALA A 102 -5.05 11.21 9.26
CA ALA A 102 -4.21 10.97 10.44
C ALA A 102 -5.05 10.81 11.72
N LEU A 103 -6.00 11.70 11.95
CA LEU A 103 -6.88 11.66 13.12
C LEU A 103 -7.77 10.42 13.10
N PHE A 104 -8.35 10.07 11.95
CA PHE A 104 -9.17 8.89 11.78
C PHE A 104 -8.37 7.61 12.08
N GLY A 105 -7.17 7.48 11.54
CA GLY A 105 -6.30 6.34 11.81
C GLY A 105 -5.83 6.28 13.27
N CYS A 106 -5.53 7.43 13.89
CA CYS A 106 -5.24 7.48 15.33
C CYS A 106 -6.45 6.99 16.14
N GLY A 107 -7.67 7.33 15.74
CA GLY A 107 -8.92 6.82 16.36
C GLY A 107 -9.05 5.30 16.22
N ILE A 108 -8.75 4.74 15.04
CA ILE A 108 -8.71 3.29 14.80
C ILE A 108 -7.69 2.62 15.73
N GLY A 109 -6.45 3.13 15.76
CA GLY A 109 -5.39 2.59 16.61
C GLY A 109 -5.72 2.67 18.10
N ALA A 110 -6.34 3.76 18.52
CA ALA A 110 -6.83 3.96 19.89
C ALA A 110 -7.92 2.94 20.25
N ALA A 111 -8.91 2.74 19.37
CA ALA A 111 -9.97 1.75 19.57
C ALA A 111 -9.40 0.32 19.67
N ILE A 112 -8.46 -0.05 18.79
CA ILE A 112 -7.80 -1.37 18.83
C ILE A 112 -7.10 -1.58 20.18
N HIS A 113 -6.33 -0.59 20.64
CA HIS A 113 -5.52 -0.75 21.86
C HIS A 113 -6.36 -0.72 23.12
N TRP A 114 -7.25 0.27 23.30
CA TRP A 114 -7.99 0.47 24.52
C TRP A 114 -9.20 -0.44 24.67
N LEU A 115 -9.92 -0.71 23.57
CA LEU A 115 -11.03 -1.67 23.59
C LEU A 115 -10.56 -3.12 23.52
N LYS A 116 -9.24 -3.34 23.28
CA LYS A 116 -8.66 -4.68 23.07
C LYS A 116 -9.42 -5.49 21.99
N ALA A 117 -9.99 -4.78 21.03
CA ALA A 117 -10.76 -5.37 19.95
C ALA A 117 -9.81 -5.87 18.85
N PRO A 118 -10.13 -6.99 18.17
CA PRO A 118 -9.35 -7.47 17.04
C PRO A 118 -9.22 -6.40 15.94
N PRO A 119 -8.01 -6.15 15.41
CA PRO A 119 -7.80 -5.13 14.38
C PRO A 119 -8.72 -5.27 13.17
N PHE A 120 -8.96 -6.51 12.73
CA PHE A 120 -9.87 -6.81 11.63
C PHE A 120 -11.28 -6.23 11.84
N ILE A 121 -11.86 -6.40 13.04
CA ILE A 121 -13.23 -5.92 13.34
C ILE A 121 -13.27 -4.39 13.37
N VAL A 122 -12.28 -3.76 14.02
CA VAL A 122 -12.24 -2.29 14.14
C VAL A 122 -12.05 -1.65 12.77
N THR A 123 -11.12 -2.17 11.95
CA THR A 123 -10.86 -1.61 10.63
C THR A 123 -11.99 -1.90 9.64
N LEU A 124 -12.69 -3.03 9.76
CA LEU A 124 -13.91 -3.30 9.01
C LEU A 124 -15.02 -2.29 9.34
N THR A 125 -15.21 -1.99 10.62
CA THR A 125 -16.17 -0.96 11.06
C THR A 125 -15.77 0.42 10.52
N ALA A 126 -14.49 0.76 10.60
CA ALA A 126 -13.94 2.01 10.04
C ALA A 126 -14.13 2.08 8.51
N MET A 127 -13.99 0.96 7.80
CA MET A 127 -14.28 0.86 6.37
C MET A 127 -15.73 1.24 6.06
N PHE A 128 -16.70 0.68 6.79
CA PHE A 128 -18.12 1.02 6.59
C PHE A 128 -18.40 2.49 6.93
N LEU A 129 -17.80 3.03 7.99
CA LEU A 129 -17.96 4.45 8.34
C LEU A 129 -17.41 5.36 7.23
N ALA A 130 -16.19 5.12 6.75
CA ALA A 130 -15.59 5.93 5.70
C ALA A 130 -16.36 5.80 4.36
N ARG A 131 -16.79 4.58 4.02
CA ARG A 131 -17.58 4.35 2.79
C ARG A 131 -18.95 4.97 2.87
N GLY A 132 -19.65 4.84 4.00
CA GLY A 132 -20.94 5.50 4.23
C GLY A 132 -20.82 7.02 4.17
N ALA A 133 -19.81 7.59 4.82
CA ALA A 133 -19.53 9.03 4.76
C ALA A 133 -19.24 9.50 3.33
N ALA A 134 -18.51 8.71 2.52
CA ALA A 134 -18.27 9.03 1.11
C ALA A 134 -19.58 9.10 0.30
N LEU A 135 -20.48 8.14 0.48
CA LEU A 135 -21.76 8.07 -0.22
C LEU A 135 -22.74 9.18 0.24
N LEU A 136 -22.61 9.64 1.50
CA LEU A 136 -23.38 10.81 1.98
C LEU A 136 -22.94 12.12 1.33
N LEU A 137 -21.65 12.22 0.91
CA LEU A 137 -21.15 13.40 0.19
C LEU A 137 -21.61 13.43 -1.25
N SER A 138 -21.50 12.30 -1.97
CA SER A 138 -22.02 12.15 -3.34
C SER A 138 -22.06 10.68 -3.73
N THR A 139 -23.13 10.29 -4.42
CA THR A 139 -23.26 8.99 -5.10
C THR A 139 -22.68 9.02 -6.52
N ASP A 140 -22.53 10.21 -7.09
CA ASP A 140 -22.07 10.42 -8.44
C ASP A 140 -20.57 10.76 -8.49
N SER A 141 -19.96 10.54 -9.65
CA SER A 141 -18.59 10.97 -9.90
C SER A 141 -18.56 12.48 -10.16
N ILE A 142 -17.78 13.21 -9.38
CA ILE A 142 -17.61 14.66 -9.49
C ILE A 142 -16.27 14.94 -10.20
N PRO A 143 -16.27 15.51 -11.41
CA PRO A 143 -15.03 15.90 -12.10
C PRO A 143 -14.38 17.11 -11.42
N VAL A 144 -13.06 17.08 -11.22
CA VAL A 144 -12.28 18.22 -10.71
C VAL A 144 -11.65 18.98 -11.87
N ARG A 145 -12.09 20.22 -12.08
CA ARG A 145 -11.71 21.07 -13.22
C ARG A 145 -10.71 22.17 -12.86
N HIS A 146 -10.34 22.31 -11.61
CA HIS A 146 -9.45 23.36 -11.13
C HIS A 146 -8.09 23.32 -11.86
N ASP A 147 -7.58 24.49 -12.30
CA ASP A 147 -6.35 24.64 -13.10
C ASP A 147 -5.12 24.02 -12.43
N PHE A 148 -5.08 24.02 -11.10
CA PHE A 148 -4.02 23.36 -10.31
C PHE A 148 -3.88 21.88 -10.68
N TYR A 149 -5.00 21.15 -10.89
CA TYR A 149 -4.96 19.73 -11.27
C TYR A 149 -4.35 19.53 -12.66
N GLN A 150 -4.64 20.46 -13.60
CA GLN A 150 -4.08 20.41 -14.95
C GLN A 150 -2.55 20.68 -14.89
N THR A 151 -2.14 21.69 -14.13
CA THR A 151 -0.74 22.05 -13.97
C THR A 151 0.05 20.91 -13.33
N VAL A 152 -0.45 20.34 -12.23
CA VAL A 152 0.22 19.27 -11.47
C VAL A 152 0.31 17.97 -12.28
N SER A 153 -0.75 17.60 -13.01
CA SER A 153 -0.72 16.41 -13.87
C SER A 153 0.20 16.54 -15.09
N GLY A 154 0.52 17.78 -15.49
CA GLY A 154 1.51 18.09 -16.53
C GLY A 154 2.96 17.97 -16.05
N LEU A 155 3.21 18.02 -14.73
CA LEU A 155 4.55 17.93 -14.16
C LEU A 155 5.10 16.50 -14.31
N SER A 156 6.17 16.36 -15.07
CA SER A 156 6.82 15.08 -15.28
C SER A 156 8.32 15.24 -15.51
N LEU A 157 9.08 14.24 -15.02
CA LEU A 157 10.50 14.11 -15.30
C LEU A 157 10.68 13.30 -16.60
N THR A 158 11.35 13.87 -17.58
CA THR A 158 11.64 13.16 -18.83
C THR A 158 12.80 12.19 -18.62
N LEU A 159 12.57 10.91 -18.90
CA LEU A 159 13.58 9.86 -18.82
C LEU A 159 14.28 9.68 -20.16
N PRO A 160 15.53 9.18 -20.19
CA PRO A 160 16.18 8.74 -21.43
C PRO A 160 15.29 7.74 -22.17
N GLY A 161 15.11 7.92 -23.49
CA GLY A 161 14.20 7.08 -24.29
C GLY A 161 12.76 7.59 -24.36
N GLY A 162 12.46 8.82 -23.85
CA GLY A 162 11.17 9.50 -24.03
C GLY A 162 10.06 9.11 -23.07
N GLY A 163 10.35 8.33 -22.03
CA GLY A 163 9.43 8.07 -20.93
C GLY A 163 9.21 9.34 -20.09
N ARG A 164 8.01 9.51 -19.53
CA ARG A 164 7.66 10.63 -18.64
C ARG A 164 7.22 10.10 -17.28
N LEU A 165 8.04 10.32 -16.25
CA LEU A 165 7.70 9.96 -14.87
C LEU A 165 6.90 11.11 -14.25
N GLY A 166 5.61 10.89 -14.06
CA GLY A 166 4.70 11.89 -13.50
C GLY A 166 4.97 12.17 -12.01
N LEU A 167 4.53 13.34 -11.52
CA LEU A 167 4.68 13.75 -10.13
C LEU A 167 4.08 12.70 -9.17
N ILE A 168 2.96 12.08 -9.51
CA ILE A 168 2.31 11.06 -8.67
C ILE A 168 3.19 9.82 -8.43
N ALA A 169 3.95 9.39 -9.45
CA ALA A 169 4.93 8.31 -9.30
C ALA A 169 6.11 8.72 -8.42
N LEU A 170 6.56 9.97 -8.54
CA LEU A 170 7.60 10.51 -7.66
C LEU A 170 7.15 10.58 -6.20
N LEU A 171 5.90 10.99 -5.95
CA LEU A 171 5.32 10.99 -4.61
C LEU A 171 5.24 9.58 -4.02
N MET A 172 4.86 8.58 -4.81
CA MET A 172 4.90 7.18 -4.39
C MET A 172 6.33 6.74 -4.01
N LEU A 173 7.31 7.00 -4.86
CA LEU A 173 8.70 6.62 -4.58
C LEU A 173 9.22 7.34 -3.33
N LEU A 174 8.89 8.61 -3.16
CA LEU A 174 9.22 9.37 -1.95
C LEU A 174 8.58 8.74 -0.70
N ALA A 175 7.31 8.32 -0.78
CA ALA A 175 6.63 7.63 0.32
C ALA A 175 7.34 6.31 0.70
N PHE A 176 7.79 5.52 -0.31
CA PHE A 176 8.58 4.31 -0.05
C PHE A 176 9.92 4.60 0.60
N VAL A 177 10.64 5.63 0.13
CA VAL A 177 11.92 6.05 0.72
C VAL A 177 11.70 6.54 2.16
N ALA A 178 10.73 7.42 2.40
CA ALA A 178 10.41 7.92 3.73
C ALA A 178 10.00 6.79 4.68
N GLY A 179 9.13 5.88 4.22
CA GLY A 179 8.73 4.68 4.96
C GLY A 179 9.91 3.76 5.27
N GLY A 180 10.80 3.56 4.31
CA GLY A 180 12.03 2.78 4.49
C GLY A 180 12.97 3.38 5.51
N VAL A 181 13.19 4.70 5.45
CA VAL A 181 13.99 5.44 6.44
C VAL A 181 13.36 5.31 7.82
N LEU A 182 12.05 5.49 7.93
CA LEU A 182 11.33 5.40 9.20
C LEU A 182 11.42 4.00 9.80
N LEU A 183 11.33 2.93 8.99
CA LEU A 183 11.43 1.55 9.45
C LEU A 183 12.85 1.14 9.86
N HIS A 184 13.87 1.53 9.07
CA HIS A 184 15.21 0.97 9.24
C HIS A 184 16.14 1.86 10.06
N PHE A 185 15.91 3.18 10.07
CA PHE A 185 16.83 4.14 10.66
C PHE A 185 16.26 4.88 11.89
N THR A 186 15.02 4.55 12.33
CA THR A 186 14.44 5.22 13.50
C THR A 186 14.04 4.25 14.61
N ARG A 187 13.91 4.80 15.83
CA ARG A 187 13.40 4.06 17.00
C ARG A 187 11.94 3.62 16.80
N VAL A 188 11.19 4.28 15.92
CA VAL A 188 9.81 3.92 15.60
C VAL A 188 9.77 2.56 14.90
N GLY A 189 10.63 2.35 13.90
CA GLY A 189 10.72 1.06 13.20
C GLY A 189 11.04 -0.10 14.14
N LEU A 190 12.04 0.09 15.06
CA LEU A 190 12.36 -0.93 16.07
C LEU A 190 11.13 -1.31 16.92
N LYS A 191 10.33 -0.30 17.35
CA LYS A 191 9.12 -0.55 18.14
C LYS A 191 8.06 -1.34 17.33
N ILE A 192 7.90 -1.02 16.03
CA ILE A 192 6.96 -1.70 15.13
C ILE A 192 7.36 -3.16 14.94
N TYR A 193 8.64 -3.45 14.65
CA TYR A 193 9.13 -4.82 14.53
C TYR A 193 9.01 -5.61 15.85
N ALA A 194 9.29 -4.97 16.98
CA ALA A 194 9.14 -5.61 18.29
C ALA A 194 7.66 -5.93 18.62
N LEU A 195 6.77 -4.98 18.32
CA LEU A 195 5.32 -5.16 18.51
C LEU A 195 4.79 -6.35 17.70
N GLY A 196 5.16 -6.42 16.41
CA GLY A 196 4.73 -7.50 15.53
C GLY A 196 5.39 -8.86 15.85
N GLY A 197 6.62 -8.84 16.40
CA GLY A 197 7.28 -10.07 16.85
C GLY A 197 6.57 -10.70 18.05
N ASN A 198 6.34 -9.93 19.10
CA ASN A 198 5.54 -10.32 20.26
C ASN A 198 5.15 -9.09 21.08
N ALA A 199 3.89 -8.71 21.00
CA ALA A 199 3.38 -7.52 21.69
C ALA A 199 3.53 -7.59 23.23
N ARG A 200 3.39 -8.78 23.82
CA ARG A 200 3.53 -8.97 25.28
C ARG A 200 4.98 -8.73 25.72
N PHE A 201 5.95 -9.33 25.03
CA PHE A 201 7.37 -9.13 25.33
C PHE A 201 7.81 -7.68 25.05
N ALA A 202 7.32 -7.05 23.97
CA ALA A 202 7.58 -5.65 23.69
C ALA A 202 7.16 -4.75 24.84
N GLY A 203 5.97 -4.97 25.42
CA GLY A 203 5.49 -4.26 26.60
C GLY A 203 6.38 -4.48 27.83
N LEU A 204 6.82 -5.71 28.09
CA LEU A 204 7.74 -6.04 29.21
C LEU A 204 9.12 -5.37 29.06
N MET A 205 9.57 -5.12 27.83
CA MET A 205 10.79 -4.38 27.53
C MET A 205 10.62 -2.84 27.58
N GLY A 206 9.46 -2.36 28.05
CA GLY A 206 9.20 -0.92 28.19
C GLY A 206 8.77 -0.21 26.90
N ILE A 207 8.41 -0.93 25.85
CA ILE A 207 7.86 -0.33 24.63
C ILE A 207 6.41 0.06 24.90
N ASP A 208 6.09 1.33 24.69
CA ASP A 208 4.71 1.82 24.72
C ASP A 208 3.93 1.28 23.51
N THR A 209 3.24 0.15 23.73
CA THR A 209 2.46 -0.53 22.70
C THR A 209 1.25 0.29 22.26
N ALA A 210 0.66 1.11 23.16
CA ALA A 210 -0.45 2.00 22.84
C ALA A 210 -0.06 3.01 21.78
N ARG A 211 0.98 3.81 22.08
CA ARG A 211 1.49 4.83 21.16
C ARG A 211 1.96 4.24 19.85
N THR A 212 2.58 3.05 19.90
CA THR A 212 3.05 2.38 18.68
C THR A 212 1.88 1.95 17.81
N THR A 213 0.83 1.35 18.37
CA THR A 213 -0.37 0.96 17.63
C THR A 213 -1.08 2.18 17.05
N ILE A 214 -1.31 3.24 17.84
CA ILE A 214 -1.96 4.47 17.38
C ILE A 214 -1.17 5.09 16.21
N LEU A 215 0.16 5.17 16.33
CA LEU A 215 1.01 5.71 15.27
C LEU A 215 0.93 4.88 13.98
N VAL A 216 0.94 3.55 14.07
CA VAL A 216 0.88 2.65 12.92
C VAL A 216 -0.40 2.86 12.11
N TYR A 217 -1.56 2.86 12.77
CA TYR A 217 -2.84 3.09 12.10
C TYR A 217 -3.01 4.57 11.66
N GLY A 218 -2.46 5.51 12.42
CA GLY A 218 -2.37 6.92 12.00
C GLY A 218 -1.62 7.09 10.70
N VAL A 219 -0.43 6.46 10.57
CA VAL A 219 0.35 6.45 9.32
C VAL A 219 -0.42 5.74 8.20
N SER A 220 -1.04 4.59 8.47
CA SER A 220 -1.81 3.84 7.47
C SER A 220 -2.92 4.69 6.84
N SER A 221 -3.76 5.30 7.66
CA SER A 221 -4.85 6.15 7.17
C SER A 221 -4.36 7.46 6.54
N THR A 222 -3.23 8.01 6.98
CA THR A 222 -2.59 9.16 6.30
C THR A 222 -2.12 8.77 4.90
N MET A 223 -1.50 7.59 4.75
CA MET A 223 -1.12 7.07 3.44
C MET A 223 -2.35 6.76 2.57
N ALA A 224 -3.46 6.29 3.17
CA ALA A 224 -4.72 6.10 2.45
C ALA A 224 -5.31 7.43 1.95
N ALA A 225 -5.26 8.49 2.76
CA ALA A 225 -5.64 9.83 2.32
C ALA A 225 -4.71 10.36 1.21
N LEU A 226 -3.39 10.17 1.34
CA LEU A 226 -2.42 10.53 0.29
C LEU A 226 -2.68 9.74 -1.00
N ALA A 227 -3.00 8.45 -0.92
CA ALA A 227 -3.38 7.65 -2.07
C ALA A 227 -4.67 8.18 -2.74
N GLY A 228 -5.64 8.66 -1.95
CA GLY A 228 -6.84 9.33 -2.45
C GLY A 228 -6.53 10.64 -3.19
N ILE A 229 -5.61 11.45 -2.67
CA ILE A 229 -5.11 12.66 -3.35
C ILE A 229 -4.45 12.29 -4.69
N ILE A 230 -3.54 11.32 -4.68
CA ILE A 230 -2.84 10.83 -5.89
C ILE A 230 -3.83 10.30 -6.90
N PHE A 231 -4.82 9.52 -6.48
CA PHE A 231 -5.84 8.97 -7.37
C PHE A 231 -6.75 10.07 -7.94
N SER A 232 -7.13 11.06 -7.14
CA SER A 232 -7.91 12.21 -7.63
C SER A 232 -7.15 13.04 -8.66
N LEU A 233 -5.82 13.22 -8.48
CA LEU A 233 -4.95 13.87 -9.47
C LEU A 233 -4.82 13.04 -10.76
N TYR A 234 -4.77 11.71 -10.64
CA TYR A 234 -4.68 10.77 -11.77
C TYR A 234 -5.96 10.76 -12.61
N THR A 235 -7.12 10.62 -11.96
CA THR A 235 -8.42 10.53 -12.64
C THR A 235 -9.10 11.88 -12.88
N ARG A 236 -8.64 12.94 -12.21
CA ARG A 236 -9.29 14.26 -12.15
C ARG A 236 -10.76 14.19 -11.76
N SER A 237 -11.07 13.31 -10.83
CA SER A 237 -12.43 13.11 -10.32
C SER A 237 -12.44 12.56 -8.92
N GLY A 238 -13.56 12.76 -8.21
CA GLY A 238 -13.87 12.11 -6.95
C GLY A 238 -15.08 11.20 -7.10
N TYR A 239 -14.98 9.96 -6.59
CA TYR A 239 -16.07 9.00 -6.65
C TYR A 239 -16.11 8.12 -5.40
N ALA A 240 -17.31 8.01 -4.79
CA ALA A 240 -17.47 7.32 -3.50
C ALA A 240 -17.10 5.84 -3.51
N LEU A 241 -17.28 5.14 -4.65
CA LEU A 241 -16.94 3.73 -4.79
C LEU A 241 -15.50 3.49 -5.27
N THR A 242 -14.69 4.54 -5.40
CA THR A 242 -13.25 4.39 -5.66
C THR A 242 -12.60 3.56 -4.56
N GLY A 243 -11.69 2.69 -4.95
CA GLY A 243 -10.89 1.91 -4.02
C GLY A 243 -11.61 0.70 -3.39
N VAL A 244 -12.77 0.27 -3.88
CA VAL A 244 -13.41 -0.97 -3.43
C VAL A 244 -12.53 -2.17 -3.80
N GLY A 245 -12.10 -2.93 -2.77
CA GLY A 245 -11.23 -4.11 -2.93
C GLY A 245 -9.73 -3.79 -3.03
N VAL A 246 -9.33 -2.51 -3.12
CA VAL A 246 -7.91 -2.12 -3.20
C VAL A 246 -7.18 -2.38 -1.87
N GLU A 247 -7.90 -2.42 -0.74
CA GLU A 247 -7.36 -2.87 0.55
C GLU A 247 -6.78 -4.29 0.46
N LEU A 248 -7.46 -5.19 -0.27
CA LEU A 248 -6.98 -6.56 -0.49
C LEU A 248 -5.76 -6.59 -1.43
N ASP A 249 -5.76 -5.74 -2.46
CA ASP A 249 -4.61 -5.59 -3.36
C ASP A 249 -3.38 -5.06 -2.60
N ALA A 250 -3.57 -4.10 -1.69
CA ALA A 250 -2.48 -3.58 -0.86
C ALA A 250 -1.91 -4.65 0.10
N ILE A 251 -2.79 -5.44 0.75
CA ILE A 251 -2.36 -6.58 1.57
C ILE A 251 -1.59 -7.58 0.71
N ALA A 252 -2.14 -7.94 -0.45
CA ALA A 252 -1.51 -8.90 -1.35
C ALA A 252 -0.13 -8.41 -1.81
N ALA A 253 0.02 -7.13 -2.19
CA ALA A 253 1.30 -6.55 -2.58
C ALA A 253 2.35 -6.68 -1.45
N VAL A 254 1.97 -6.35 -0.22
CA VAL A 254 2.87 -6.41 0.94
C VAL A 254 3.27 -7.85 1.28
N VAL A 255 2.34 -8.80 1.20
CA VAL A 255 2.59 -10.23 1.49
C VAL A 255 3.40 -10.89 0.37
N ILE A 256 3.07 -10.66 -0.89
CA ILE A 256 3.87 -11.07 -2.06
C ILE A 256 5.27 -10.47 -1.95
N GLY A 257 5.38 -9.23 -1.44
CA GLY A 257 6.64 -8.55 -1.13
C GLY A 257 7.48 -9.21 -0.04
N GLY A 258 6.98 -10.29 0.59
CA GLY A 258 7.72 -11.07 1.57
C GLY A 258 7.52 -10.61 3.03
N THR A 259 6.57 -9.72 3.30
CA THR A 259 6.19 -9.35 4.66
C THR A 259 5.28 -10.44 5.24
N LEU A 260 5.61 -10.96 6.43
CA LEU A 260 4.82 -12.00 7.08
C LEU A 260 3.53 -11.42 7.69
N LEU A 261 2.40 -12.07 7.44
CA LEU A 261 1.10 -11.71 8.04
C LEU A 261 1.10 -11.83 9.58
N SER A 262 1.99 -12.65 10.13
CA SER A 262 2.16 -12.74 11.59
C SER A 262 2.88 -11.54 12.21
N GLY A 263 3.42 -10.64 11.39
CA GLY A 263 4.20 -9.48 11.82
C GLY A 263 5.69 -9.76 12.07
N GLY A 264 6.43 -8.73 12.39
CA GLY A 264 7.83 -8.79 12.83
C GLY A 264 8.87 -9.08 11.76
N VAL A 265 8.48 -9.42 10.52
CA VAL A 265 9.40 -9.72 9.41
C VAL A 265 8.86 -9.14 8.11
N GLY A 266 9.71 -8.46 7.35
CA GLY A 266 9.37 -7.82 6.09
C GLY A 266 10.01 -6.43 5.95
N GLY A 267 9.61 -5.67 4.93
CA GLY A 267 10.14 -4.32 4.72
C GLY A 267 9.64 -3.63 3.45
N MET A 268 9.90 -2.33 3.36
CA MET A 268 9.41 -1.46 2.29
C MET A 268 9.87 -1.87 0.89
N ALA A 269 11.12 -2.31 0.74
CA ALA A 269 11.65 -2.72 -0.56
C ALA A 269 10.88 -3.93 -1.14
N GLY A 270 10.53 -4.89 -0.27
CA GLY A 270 9.70 -6.02 -0.67
C GLY A 270 8.31 -5.59 -1.12
N SER A 271 7.66 -4.73 -0.34
CA SER A 271 6.32 -4.20 -0.68
C SER A 271 6.31 -3.45 -2.01
N LEU A 272 7.36 -2.67 -2.31
CA LEU A 272 7.50 -2.02 -3.61
C LEU A 272 7.55 -3.06 -4.74
N ILE A 273 8.36 -4.11 -4.60
CA ILE A 273 8.44 -5.18 -5.60
C ILE A 273 7.08 -5.88 -5.74
N GLY A 274 6.36 -6.12 -4.65
CA GLY A 274 5.03 -6.71 -4.68
C GLY A 274 4.02 -5.85 -5.45
N VAL A 275 4.04 -4.53 -5.28
CA VAL A 275 3.24 -3.59 -6.09
C VAL A 275 3.62 -3.66 -7.56
N LEU A 276 4.93 -3.70 -7.87
CA LEU A 276 5.41 -3.79 -9.24
C LEU A 276 5.05 -5.12 -9.91
N ILE A 277 5.02 -6.24 -9.17
CA ILE A 277 4.54 -7.54 -9.68
C ILE A 277 3.07 -7.42 -10.10
N GLN A 278 2.21 -6.84 -9.26
CA GLN A 278 0.79 -6.67 -9.59
C GLN A 278 0.60 -5.77 -10.82
N GLY A 279 1.31 -4.64 -10.86
CA GLY A 279 1.30 -3.75 -12.01
C GLY A 279 1.81 -4.41 -13.29
N LEU A 280 2.85 -5.24 -13.18
CA LEU A 280 3.40 -5.97 -14.31
C LEU A 280 2.40 -6.99 -14.88
N ILE A 281 1.69 -7.72 -14.01
CA ILE A 281 0.63 -8.66 -14.42
C ILE A 281 -0.47 -7.92 -15.18
N LEU A 282 -0.94 -6.78 -14.64
CA LEU A 282 -1.96 -5.97 -15.30
C LEU A 282 -1.47 -5.44 -16.64
N THR A 283 -0.24 -4.95 -16.70
CA THR A 283 0.38 -4.45 -17.94
C THR A 283 0.50 -5.57 -18.98
N TRP A 284 0.92 -6.77 -18.57
CA TRP A 284 1.02 -7.92 -19.46
C TRP A 284 -0.34 -8.29 -20.06
N ILE A 285 -1.38 -8.42 -19.22
CA ILE A 285 -2.76 -8.71 -19.65
C ILE A 285 -3.27 -7.63 -20.63
N THR A 286 -2.92 -6.37 -20.38
CA THR A 286 -3.30 -5.25 -21.26
C THR A 286 -2.60 -5.34 -22.63
N PHE A 287 -1.33 -5.76 -22.66
CA PHE A 287 -0.59 -5.97 -23.92
C PHE A 287 -1.11 -7.18 -24.70
N ASP A 288 -1.51 -8.24 -24.01
CA ASP A 288 -2.08 -9.43 -24.64
C ASP A 288 -3.42 -9.13 -25.34
N GLY A 289 -4.25 -8.28 -24.74
CA GLY A 289 -5.53 -7.81 -25.30
C GLY A 289 -6.61 -8.87 -25.49
N SER A 290 -6.30 -10.16 -25.35
CA SER A 290 -7.27 -11.27 -25.45
C SER A 290 -7.92 -11.60 -24.11
N LEU A 291 -7.27 -11.24 -23.00
CA LEU A 291 -7.70 -11.52 -21.66
C LEU A 291 -8.44 -10.33 -21.03
N SER A 292 -9.52 -10.60 -20.32
CA SER A 292 -10.18 -9.59 -19.51
C SER A 292 -9.29 -9.16 -18.34
N SER A 293 -9.34 -7.89 -17.95
CA SER A 293 -8.62 -7.36 -16.76
C SER A 293 -8.94 -8.10 -15.45
N TRP A 294 -10.07 -8.82 -15.38
CA TRP A 294 -10.42 -9.67 -14.23
C TRP A 294 -9.44 -10.82 -14.00
N TRP A 295 -8.72 -11.27 -15.03
CA TRP A 295 -7.65 -12.26 -14.89
C TRP A 295 -6.52 -11.80 -13.96
N THR A 296 -6.31 -10.48 -13.85
CA THR A 296 -5.37 -9.92 -12.89
C THR A 296 -5.70 -10.35 -11.47
N LYS A 297 -6.98 -10.33 -11.08
CA LYS A 297 -7.41 -10.74 -9.72
C LYS A 297 -7.17 -12.22 -9.47
N ILE A 298 -7.38 -13.06 -10.49
CA ILE A 298 -7.08 -14.50 -10.40
C ILE A 298 -5.59 -14.73 -10.24
N ALA A 299 -4.76 -14.07 -11.05
CA ALA A 299 -3.31 -14.19 -10.99
C ALA A 299 -2.74 -13.71 -9.64
N ILE A 300 -3.22 -12.56 -9.12
CA ILE A 300 -2.84 -12.04 -7.81
C ILE A 300 -3.24 -13.02 -6.70
N GLY A 301 -4.46 -13.56 -6.75
CA GLY A 301 -4.95 -14.54 -5.77
C GLY A 301 -4.11 -15.82 -5.76
N MET A 302 -3.76 -16.35 -6.93
CA MET A 302 -2.87 -17.51 -7.04
C MET A 302 -1.47 -17.22 -6.51
N LEU A 303 -0.89 -16.09 -6.87
CA LEU A 303 0.42 -15.68 -6.35
C LEU A 303 0.40 -15.55 -4.84
N LEU A 304 -0.60 -14.87 -4.29
CA LEU A 304 -0.75 -14.72 -2.84
C LEU A 304 -0.81 -16.08 -2.14
N PHE A 305 -1.59 -17.02 -2.68
CA PHE A 305 -1.70 -18.38 -2.14
C PHE A 305 -0.35 -19.11 -2.15
N ILE A 306 0.39 -19.02 -3.27
CA ILE A 306 1.71 -19.62 -3.41
C ILE A 306 2.69 -18.99 -2.39
N PHE A 307 2.70 -17.66 -2.26
CA PHE A 307 3.60 -16.97 -1.34
C PHE A 307 3.30 -17.31 0.13
N ILE A 308 2.02 -17.36 0.53
CA ILE A 308 1.64 -17.77 1.90
C ILE A 308 2.07 -19.20 2.17
N GLY A 309 1.85 -20.13 1.22
CA GLY A 309 2.30 -21.50 1.32
C GLY A 309 3.82 -21.61 1.47
N LEU A 310 4.56 -20.90 0.63
CA LEU A 310 6.02 -20.84 0.67
C LEU A 310 6.54 -20.28 2.00
N GLN A 311 5.95 -19.17 2.48
CA GLN A 311 6.30 -18.57 3.77
C GLN A 311 6.13 -19.59 4.92
N ARG A 312 5.02 -20.34 4.91
CA ARG A 312 4.73 -21.34 5.94
C ARG A 312 5.74 -22.50 5.92
N LEU A 313 6.10 -22.98 4.73
CA LEU A 313 7.14 -24.00 4.56
C LEU A 313 8.50 -23.51 5.07
N ILE A 314 8.92 -22.29 4.70
CA ILE A 314 10.20 -21.72 5.17
C ILE A 314 10.23 -21.64 6.70
N LEU A 315 9.14 -21.20 7.34
CA LEU A 315 9.07 -21.12 8.80
C LEU A 315 9.15 -22.50 9.46
N GLN A 316 8.54 -23.54 8.89
CA GLN A 316 8.63 -24.91 9.40
C GLN A 316 10.05 -25.48 9.33
N PHE A 317 10.76 -25.25 8.22
CA PHE A 317 12.16 -25.71 8.06
C PHE A 317 13.17 -24.86 8.83
N SER A 318 12.83 -23.64 9.23
CA SER A 318 13.69 -22.73 9.99
C SER A 318 13.50 -22.86 11.51
N ALA A 319 12.46 -23.56 11.97
CA ALA A 319 12.27 -23.86 13.38
C ALA A 319 13.39 -24.80 13.83
N PRO A 320 14.16 -24.48 14.90
CA PRO A 320 15.12 -25.43 15.44
C PRO A 320 14.34 -26.68 15.82
N THR A 321 14.78 -27.84 15.32
CA THR A 321 14.29 -29.13 15.81
C THR A 321 14.66 -29.22 17.29
N GLY A 322 13.77 -28.72 18.14
CA GLY A 322 13.88 -28.89 19.60
C GLY A 322 13.81 -30.38 19.86
N ARG A 323 14.93 -30.97 20.23
CA ARG A 323 15.03 -32.28 20.83
C ARG A 323 14.00 -32.35 21.96
N THR A 324 12.95 -33.12 21.74
CA THR A 324 12.23 -33.75 22.84
C THR A 324 13.19 -34.72 23.48
N GLY A 325 13.69 -34.36 24.63
CA GLY A 325 14.43 -35.16 25.57
C GLY A 325 13.86 -34.91 26.96
#